data_fdf6bd67356b5c22b03e9e2767e24fa3
#
_entry.id   fdf6bd67356b5c22b03e9e2767e24fa3
#
_cell.length_a   1.000
_cell.length_b   1.000
_cell.length_c   1.000
_cell.angle_alpha   90.00
_cell.angle_beta   90.00
_cell.angle_gamma   90.00
#
_symmetry.space_group_name_H-M   'P 1'
#
loop_
_entity.id
_entity.type
_entity.pdbx_description
1 polymer ?
#
loop_
_entity_poly.entity_id
_entity_poly.type
_entity_poly.pdbx_seq_one_letter_code
_entity_poly.pdbx_strand_id
1 'polypeptide(L)'
;MKVLEDDPNYNAGRGAVFTHDGTNELDASIMEGTTRKAGSVAGVTRTKNPISLARKVMEDSPHVMLAGRGADQFSAEKGLAQVDPSYFATEERRRQLETLKAKKTSWFDVDRKFGTVGAGAMGAKGHVAAA
;
A
#
# COMPACT_ATOMS: atom_id res chain seq x y z
N MET A 1 5.17 -9.78 0.68
CA MET A 1 4.35 -8.58 0.37
C MET A 1 4.26 -8.30 -1.12
N LYS A 2 5.34 -8.12 -1.88
CA LYS A 2 5.24 -7.80 -3.34
C LYS A 2 4.34 -8.74 -4.14
N VAL A 3 4.36 -10.04 -3.85
CA VAL A 3 3.47 -11.01 -4.50
C VAL A 3 2.00 -10.68 -4.24
N LEU A 4 1.66 -10.25 -3.02
CA LEU A 4 0.30 -9.84 -2.68
C LEU A 4 -0.08 -8.51 -3.33
N GLU A 5 0.87 -7.58 -3.49
CA GLU A 5 0.65 -6.30 -4.18
C GLU A 5 0.50 -6.46 -5.70
N ASP A 6 1.06 -7.52 -6.30
CA ASP A 6 0.95 -7.80 -7.73
C ASP A 6 -0.31 -8.62 -8.08
N ASP A 7 -0.97 -9.24 -7.09
CA ASP A 7 -2.18 -10.05 -7.28
C ASP A 7 -3.46 -9.22 -7.12
N PRO A 8 -4.29 -9.10 -8.18
CA PRO A 8 -5.50 -8.25 -8.16
C PRO A 8 -6.60 -8.71 -7.19
N ASN A 9 -6.48 -9.91 -6.61
CA ASN A 9 -7.48 -10.44 -5.68
C ASN A 9 -7.35 -9.84 -4.27
N TYR A 10 -6.20 -9.25 -3.94
CA TYR A 10 -5.96 -8.66 -2.64
C TYR A 10 -6.22 -7.14 -2.63
N ASN A 11 -6.57 -6.62 -1.47
CA ASN A 11 -6.65 -5.18 -1.26
C ASN A 11 -5.26 -4.62 -0.94
N ALA A 12 -4.38 -4.67 -1.93
CA ALA A 12 -3.02 -4.15 -1.85
C ALA A 12 -2.48 -3.95 -3.26
N GLY A 13 -1.72 -2.90 -3.53
CA GLY A 13 -1.15 -2.64 -4.85
C GLY A 13 -2.19 -2.74 -5.97
N ARG A 14 -1.98 -3.67 -6.92
CA ARG A 14 -2.95 -3.97 -7.96
C ARG A 14 -4.16 -4.68 -7.33
N GLY A 15 -5.31 -4.04 -7.32
CA GLY A 15 -6.52 -4.55 -6.69
C GLY A 15 -6.85 -3.85 -5.38
N ALA A 16 -6.10 -2.79 -5.04
CA ALA A 16 -6.48 -1.89 -3.96
C ALA A 16 -7.86 -1.29 -4.20
N VAL A 17 -8.60 -1.06 -3.14
CA VAL A 17 -9.91 -0.39 -3.21
C VAL A 17 -9.74 1.05 -3.72
N PHE A 18 -10.79 1.56 -4.32
CA PHE A 18 -10.85 2.96 -4.69
C PHE A 18 -11.18 3.84 -3.49
N THR A 19 -10.63 5.05 -3.49
CA THR A 19 -11.12 6.16 -2.67
C THR A 19 -12.54 6.53 -3.11
N HIS A 20 -13.24 7.32 -2.30
CA HIS A 20 -14.56 7.86 -2.67
C HIS A 20 -14.53 8.59 -4.03
N ASP A 21 -13.42 9.26 -4.35
CA ASP A 21 -13.28 10.05 -5.59
C ASP A 21 -12.94 9.19 -6.81
N GLY A 22 -12.76 7.89 -6.61
CA GLY A 22 -12.51 6.94 -7.70
C GLY A 22 -11.04 6.85 -8.13
N THR A 23 -10.13 7.19 -7.23
CA THR A 23 -8.68 7.02 -7.39
C THR A 23 -8.19 5.87 -6.51
N ASN A 24 -7.05 5.26 -6.83
CA ASN A 24 -6.37 4.36 -5.92
C ASN A 24 -5.25 5.13 -5.20
N GLU A 25 -5.29 5.10 -3.89
CA GLU A 25 -4.24 5.61 -3.01
C GLU A 25 -3.74 4.47 -2.14
N LEU A 26 -2.43 4.28 -2.11
CA LEU A 26 -1.81 3.10 -1.54
C LEU A 26 -0.99 3.46 -0.31
N ASP A 27 -1.11 2.63 0.71
CA ASP A 27 -0.37 2.75 1.95
C ASP A 27 0.46 1.48 2.16
N ALA A 28 1.62 1.62 2.78
CA ALA A 28 2.43 0.49 3.20
C ALA A 28 3.30 0.86 4.40
N SER A 29 3.60 -0.13 5.23
CA SER A 29 4.53 0.03 6.33
C SER A 29 5.38 -1.21 6.50
N ILE A 30 6.60 -1.04 7.02
CA ILE A 30 7.51 -2.11 7.37
C ILE A 30 8.28 -1.76 8.64
N MET A 31 8.54 -2.75 9.45
CA MET A 31 9.38 -2.60 10.64
C MET A 31 10.33 -3.78 10.78
N GLU A 32 11.57 -3.49 11.11
CA GLU A 32 12.60 -4.48 11.43
C GLU A 32 12.81 -4.49 12.95
N GLY A 33 12.68 -5.67 13.55
CA GLY A 33 12.60 -5.79 15.01
C GLY A 33 13.94 -5.70 15.75
N THR A 34 15.08 -5.98 15.09
CA THR A 34 16.40 -5.93 15.74
C THR A 34 16.79 -4.49 16.06
N THR A 35 16.71 -3.62 15.09
CA THR A 35 17.07 -2.21 15.22
C THR A 35 15.86 -1.33 15.56
N ARG A 36 14.64 -1.88 15.44
CA ARG A 36 13.36 -1.19 15.54
C ARG A 36 13.19 -0.06 14.51
N LYS A 37 13.95 -0.11 13.42
CA LYS A 37 13.73 0.81 12.32
C LYS A 37 12.42 0.51 11.64
N ALA A 38 11.72 1.56 11.24
CA ALA A 38 10.46 1.47 10.51
C ALA A 38 10.46 2.43 9.33
N GLY A 39 9.65 2.11 8.34
CA GLY A 39 9.37 2.98 7.21
C GLY A 39 7.92 2.82 6.79
N SER A 40 7.30 3.92 6.43
CA SER A 40 5.90 3.95 6.03
C SER A 40 5.70 4.89 4.86
N VAL A 41 4.68 4.60 4.07
CA VAL A 41 4.20 5.50 3.03
C VAL A 41 2.67 5.53 3.05
N ALA A 42 2.10 6.67 2.69
CA ALA A 42 0.65 6.84 2.57
C ALA A 42 0.29 7.66 1.34
N GLY A 43 -0.88 7.34 0.74
CA GLY A 43 -1.41 8.06 -0.40
C GLY A 43 -0.53 8.00 -1.64
N VAL A 44 0.16 6.90 -1.87
CA VAL A 44 1.04 6.67 -3.04
C VAL A 44 0.20 6.29 -4.25
N THR A 45 0.51 6.86 -5.41
CA THR A 45 -0.32 6.66 -6.61
C THR A 45 0.44 6.12 -7.82
N ARG A 46 1.77 6.05 -7.75
CA ARG A 46 2.61 5.69 -8.92
C ARG A 46 3.59 4.57 -8.66
N THR A 47 3.95 4.29 -7.44
CA THR A 47 4.92 3.25 -7.12
C THR A 47 4.28 1.87 -7.24
N LYS A 48 4.79 1.03 -8.14
CA LYS A 48 4.22 -0.31 -8.40
C LYS A 48 4.05 -1.14 -7.14
N ASN A 49 5.08 -1.16 -6.28
CA ASN A 49 5.07 -1.90 -5.02
C ASN A 49 5.33 -0.96 -3.83
N PRO A 50 4.30 -0.43 -3.19
CA PRO A 50 4.42 0.48 -2.05
C PRO A 50 5.27 -0.06 -0.90
N ILE A 51 5.26 -1.37 -0.66
CA ILE A 51 6.10 -1.99 0.37
C ILE A 51 7.60 -1.81 0.09
N SER A 52 8.01 -1.80 -1.18
CA SER A 52 9.40 -1.52 -1.54
C SER A 52 9.77 -0.07 -1.25
N LEU A 53 8.82 0.84 -1.41
CA LEU A 53 9.02 2.25 -1.07
C LEU A 53 9.09 2.44 0.45
N ALA A 54 8.20 1.82 1.22
CA ALA A 54 8.25 1.84 2.69
C ALA A 54 9.62 1.35 3.20
N ARG A 55 10.14 0.28 2.60
CA ARG A 55 11.49 -0.22 2.89
C ARG A 55 12.57 0.82 2.56
N LYS A 56 12.48 1.49 1.42
CA LYS A 56 13.42 2.55 1.05
C LYS A 56 13.35 3.76 1.99
N VAL A 57 12.17 4.11 2.47
CA VAL A 57 12.04 5.13 3.52
C VAL A 57 12.79 4.72 4.78
N MET A 58 12.64 3.46 5.22
CA MET A 58 13.31 2.92 6.40
C MET A 58 14.84 2.89 6.26
N GLU A 59 15.34 2.51 5.07
CA GLU A 59 16.79 2.25 4.86
C GLU A 59 17.55 3.50 4.41
N ASP A 60 16.95 4.34 3.57
CA ASP A 60 17.64 5.37 2.79
C ASP A 60 17.12 6.80 3.05
N SER A 61 16.35 7.01 4.11
CA SER A 61 15.88 8.34 4.49
C SER A 61 15.99 8.60 5.99
N PRO A 62 16.03 9.86 6.44
CA PRO A 62 15.97 10.21 7.85
C PRO A 62 14.52 10.16 8.40
N HIS A 63 13.54 9.90 7.55
CA HIS A 63 12.13 9.91 7.91
C HIS A 63 11.63 8.51 8.23
N VAL A 64 10.61 8.43 9.09
CA VAL A 64 9.86 7.19 9.32
C VAL A 64 8.70 7.07 8.34
N MET A 65 8.19 8.20 7.84
CA MET A 65 7.02 8.22 6.95
C MET A 65 7.15 9.30 5.88
N LEU A 66 6.75 8.96 4.66
CA LEU A 66 6.52 9.90 3.58
C LEU A 66 5.09 9.73 3.05
N ALA A 67 4.50 10.80 2.48
CA ALA A 67 3.13 10.73 2.00
C ALA A 67 2.93 11.45 0.66
N GLY A 68 1.90 10.99 -0.07
CA GLY A 68 1.41 11.60 -1.29
C GLY A 68 2.49 11.84 -2.34
N ARG A 69 2.43 12.99 -2.99
CA ARG A 69 3.32 13.34 -4.08
C ARG A 69 4.81 13.34 -3.71
N GLY A 70 5.14 13.68 -2.44
CA GLY A 70 6.53 13.62 -1.96
C GLY A 70 7.05 12.18 -1.87
N ALA A 71 6.20 11.24 -1.47
CA ALA A 71 6.54 9.81 -1.46
C ALA A 71 6.74 9.27 -2.88
N ASP A 72 5.86 9.63 -3.84
CA ASP A 72 6.01 9.22 -5.24
C ASP A 72 7.29 9.81 -5.87
N GLN A 73 7.62 11.08 -5.56
CA GLN A 73 8.88 11.68 -6.01
C GLN A 73 10.10 10.94 -5.45
N PHE A 74 10.15 10.68 -4.16
CA PHE A 74 11.23 9.92 -3.53
C PHE A 74 11.35 8.52 -4.14
N SER A 75 10.21 7.86 -4.44
CA SER A 75 10.18 6.57 -5.13
C SER A 75 10.89 6.62 -6.49
N ALA A 76 10.58 7.63 -7.30
CA ALA A 76 11.22 7.82 -8.60
C ALA A 76 12.73 8.10 -8.46
N GLU A 77 13.12 8.98 -7.53
CA GLU A 77 14.53 9.29 -7.23
C GLU A 77 15.33 8.06 -6.77
N LYS A 78 14.68 7.13 -6.06
CA LYS A 78 15.28 5.85 -5.62
C LYS A 78 15.22 4.75 -6.68
N GLY A 79 14.76 5.04 -7.87
CA GLY A 79 14.74 4.11 -9.00
C GLY A 79 13.74 2.96 -8.85
N LEU A 80 12.70 3.13 -8.03
CA LEU A 80 11.64 2.13 -7.90
C LEU A 80 10.73 2.13 -9.14
N ALA A 81 10.18 0.96 -9.47
CA ALA A 81 9.30 0.80 -10.62
C ALA A 81 8.06 1.70 -10.48
N GLN A 82 7.86 2.56 -11.48
CA GLN A 82 6.71 3.46 -11.58
C GLN A 82 5.69 2.89 -12.56
N VAL A 83 4.42 3.09 -12.27
CA VAL A 83 3.31 2.69 -13.14
C VAL A 83 2.33 3.85 -13.31
N ASP A 84 1.52 3.78 -14.34
CA ASP A 84 0.35 4.65 -14.46
C ASP A 84 -0.65 4.29 -13.36
N PRO A 85 -1.34 5.25 -12.73
CA PRO A 85 -2.33 4.97 -11.70
C PRO A 85 -3.43 3.97 -12.09
N SER A 86 -3.74 3.85 -13.38
CA SER A 86 -4.70 2.86 -13.88
C SER A 86 -4.25 1.41 -13.69
N TYR A 87 -2.95 1.16 -13.46
CA TYR A 87 -2.42 -0.17 -13.15
C TYR A 87 -3.07 -0.79 -11.92
N PHE A 88 -3.42 0.02 -10.94
CA PHE A 88 -4.01 -0.45 -9.67
C PHE A 88 -5.50 -0.74 -9.77
N ALA A 89 -6.16 -0.13 -10.75
CA ALA A 89 -7.59 -0.24 -10.95
C ALA A 89 -7.97 -1.63 -11.47
N THR A 90 -8.99 -2.23 -10.85
CA THR A 90 -9.62 -3.44 -11.35
C THR A 90 -11.11 -3.22 -11.55
N GLU A 91 -11.68 -3.94 -12.50
CA GLU A 91 -13.11 -3.88 -12.81
C GLU A 91 -13.96 -4.28 -11.58
N GLU A 92 -13.51 -5.27 -10.82
CA GLU A 92 -14.18 -5.71 -9.59
C GLU A 92 -14.24 -4.59 -8.55
N ARG A 93 -13.11 -3.89 -8.32
CA ARG A 93 -13.07 -2.79 -7.35
C ARG A 93 -13.90 -1.60 -7.82
N ARG A 94 -13.97 -1.36 -9.11
CA ARG A 94 -14.84 -0.31 -9.69
C ARG A 94 -16.31 -0.61 -9.43
N ARG A 95 -16.77 -1.84 -9.69
CA ARG A 95 -18.15 -2.28 -9.38
C ARG A 95 -18.45 -2.17 -7.89
N GLN A 96 -17.49 -2.49 -7.02
CA GLN A 96 -17.67 -2.32 -5.57
C GLN A 96 -17.89 -0.85 -5.19
N LEU A 97 -17.08 0.08 -5.72
CA LEU A 97 -17.26 1.51 -5.50
C LEU A 97 -18.63 2.00 -5.97
N GLU A 98 -19.04 1.63 -7.17
CA GLU A 98 -20.35 2.02 -7.73
C GLU A 98 -21.52 1.50 -6.87
N THR A 99 -21.41 0.26 -6.40
CA THR A 99 -22.40 -0.34 -5.50
C THR A 99 -22.49 0.43 -4.18
N LEU A 100 -21.36 0.82 -3.61
CA LEU A 100 -21.31 1.60 -2.36
C LEU A 100 -21.93 3.00 -2.55
N LYS A 101 -21.58 3.67 -3.64
CA LYS A 101 -22.13 4.99 -3.96
C LYS A 101 -23.65 4.93 -4.19
N ALA A 102 -24.14 3.92 -4.90
CA ALA A 102 -25.57 3.74 -5.16
C ALA A 102 -26.38 3.48 -3.88
N LYS A 103 -25.80 2.80 -2.89
CA LYS A 103 -26.46 2.49 -1.62
C LYS A 103 -26.44 3.65 -0.62
N LYS A 104 -25.77 4.76 -0.93
CA LYS A 104 -25.54 5.88 0.00
C LYS A 104 -24.99 5.42 1.37
N THR A 105 -24.28 4.29 1.37
CA THR A 105 -23.74 3.70 2.59
C THR A 105 -22.52 4.50 3.03
N SER A 106 -22.49 4.85 4.30
CA SER A 106 -21.33 5.54 4.90
C SER A 106 -20.09 4.63 4.85
N TRP A 107 -18.91 5.19 4.78
CA TRP A 107 -17.61 4.55 4.96
C TRP A 107 -17.53 3.58 6.13
N PHE A 108 -18.32 3.86 7.14
CA PHE A 108 -18.32 3.19 8.45
C PHE A 108 -19.32 2.04 8.52
N ASP A 109 -19.85 1.57 7.38
CA ASP A 109 -20.69 0.40 7.39
C ASP A 109 -19.82 -0.83 7.72
N VAL A 110 -19.87 -1.22 9.00
CA VAL A 110 -18.99 -2.20 9.66
C VAL A 110 -19.13 -3.60 9.07
N ASP A 111 -20.18 -3.86 8.30
CA ASP A 111 -20.48 -5.18 7.73
C ASP A 111 -19.68 -5.50 6.46
N ARG A 112 -18.93 -4.52 5.93
CA ARG A 112 -18.07 -4.73 4.75
C ARG A 112 -16.62 -4.45 5.10
N LYS A 113 -15.96 -5.43 5.65
CA LYS A 113 -14.52 -5.43 5.90
C LYS A 113 -13.78 -5.52 4.56
N PHE A 114 -13.25 -4.41 4.07
CA PHE A 114 -12.18 -4.44 3.07
C PHE A 114 -10.92 -4.84 3.83
N GLY A 115 -10.49 -6.11 3.63
CA GLY A 115 -9.30 -6.63 4.26
C GLY A 115 -8.05 -5.88 3.77
N THR A 116 -7.05 -5.83 4.61
CA THR A 116 -5.69 -5.44 4.24
C THR A 116 -4.82 -6.69 4.20
N VAL A 117 -3.62 -6.60 3.67
CA VAL A 117 -2.66 -7.69 3.69
C VAL A 117 -1.55 -7.39 4.70
N GLY A 118 -0.94 -8.44 5.22
CA GLY A 118 0.19 -8.31 6.12
C GLY A 118 1.06 -9.56 6.07
N ALA A 119 2.33 -9.42 6.38
CA ALA A 119 3.27 -10.52 6.50
C ALA A 119 4.21 -10.28 7.67
N GLY A 120 4.44 -11.33 8.43
CA GLY A 120 5.48 -11.37 9.46
C GLY A 120 6.50 -12.46 9.12
N ALA A 121 7.74 -12.23 9.47
CA ALA A 121 8.82 -13.19 9.29
C ALA A 121 9.74 -13.21 10.51
N MET A 122 10.26 -14.40 10.82
CA MET A 122 11.29 -14.58 11.83
C MET A 122 12.49 -15.27 11.20
N GLY A 123 13.65 -14.68 11.32
CA GLY A 123 14.91 -15.26 10.86
C GLY A 123 15.44 -16.32 11.84
N ALA A 124 16.37 -17.16 11.38
CA ALA A 124 16.95 -18.25 12.16
C ALA A 124 17.64 -17.79 13.47
N LYS A 125 18.00 -16.52 13.56
CA LYS A 125 18.60 -15.90 14.77
C LYS A 125 17.56 -15.22 15.68
N GLY A 126 16.26 -15.44 15.47
CA GLY A 126 15.18 -14.83 16.26
C GLY A 126 14.86 -13.38 15.89
N HIS A 127 15.45 -12.82 14.84
CA HIS A 127 15.12 -11.49 14.35
C HIS A 127 13.74 -11.52 13.67
N VAL A 128 12.88 -10.58 13.99
CA VAL A 128 11.52 -10.49 13.43
C VAL A 128 11.39 -9.25 12.53
N ALA A 129 10.53 -9.34 11.54
CA ALA A 129 10.12 -8.21 10.71
C ALA A 129 8.63 -8.35 10.38
N ALA A 130 7.95 -7.23 10.20
CA ALA A 130 6.54 -7.18 9.80
C ALA A 130 6.32 -6.11 8.73
N ALA A 131 5.35 -6.38 7.84
CA ALA A 131 4.97 -5.49 6.76
C ALA A 131 3.49 -5.69 6.38
#